data_7fc587867e23b25b12fbf808d994af0a
#
_entry.id   7fc587867e23b25b12fbf808d994af0a
#
_cell.length_a   1.000
_cell.length_b   1.000
_cell.length_c   1.000
_cell.angle_alpha   90.00
_cell.angle_beta   90.00
_cell.angle_gamma   90.00
#
_symmetry.space_group_name_H-M   'P 1'
#
loop_
_entity.id
_entity.type
_entity.pdbx_description
1 polymer ?
#
loop_
_entity_poly.entity_id
_entity_poly.type
_entity_poly.pdbx_seq_one_letter_code
_entity_poly.pdbx_strand_id
1 'polypeptide(L)'
;MLNLANGHELILKMVNPRALLFLVPLLLLLTTACSSGSDDTIISSEQQAGGPEYSGVIVTTDMAVGVSRIMFGVINRDGMPELSTSSDVKVYFLVPREDARELKQSLTARFVNWPTTVGGVFVADLDLDTAGAYELDISFTSSIGAPIFAQTSFLLKEESSTPALGSPAPASVTHTAALTDDISHITTSPVPDLDLYELSIHEALQQDKPVVIVFATPAFCVSATCGPQVGELTKVKESVGDRANYIHVEVFEEPHLVKEARPTGDLVPAVEEWGLPTEPWTFIIDSQGLVRAKFEQFTTASEIESNLREIL
;
A
#
# COMPACT_ATOMS: atom_id res chain seq x y z
N MET A 1 -56.24 8.33 20.41
CA MET A 1 -57.06 9.24 19.56
C MET A 1 -56.24 9.42 18.29
N LEU A 2 -56.75 8.80 17.30
CA LEU A 2 -57.08 9.21 15.92
C LEU A 2 -55.85 9.61 15.11
N ASN A 3 -55.60 9.06 14.00
CA ASN A 3 -56.22 8.22 12.99
C ASN A 3 -55.74 8.70 11.62
N LEU A 4 -55.31 7.74 10.79
CA LEU A 4 -55.63 7.56 9.39
C LEU A 4 -54.95 8.52 8.37
N ALA A 5 -54.43 8.12 7.32
CA ALA A 5 -54.47 7.00 6.37
C ALA A 5 -54.62 7.58 4.95
N ASN A 6 -54.03 6.85 3.99
CA ASN A 6 -54.39 6.82 2.56
C ASN A 6 -53.87 7.94 1.66
N GLY A 7 -53.38 7.68 0.46
CA GLY A 7 -53.88 6.80 -0.52
C GLY A 7 -52.95 6.63 -1.71
N HIS A 8 -53.03 5.50 -2.27
CA HIS A 8 -53.02 5.01 -3.60
C HIS A 8 -53.25 6.03 -4.73
N GLU A 9 -52.54 5.98 -5.84
CA GLU A 9 -53.16 5.41 -7.03
C GLU A 9 -52.15 5.20 -8.19
N LEU A 10 -52.27 4.04 -8.77
CA LEU A 10 -51.87 3.60 -10.06
C LEU A 10 -52.43 4.48 -11.18
N ILE A 11 -51.65 4.73 -12.24
CA ILE A 11 -52.25 4.84 -13.59
C ILE A 11 -51.42 3.99 -14.58
N LEU A 12 -52.02 2.88 -14.92
CA LEU A 12 -51.73 2.03 -16.06
C LEU A 12 -52.64 2.51 -17.24
N LYS A 13 -52.12 2.83 -18.39
CA LYS A 13 -52.85 2.87 -19.69
C LYS A 13 -51.80 2.93 -20.79
N MET A 14 -51.81 2.09 -21.71
CA MET A 14 -52.61 1.20 -22.55
C MET A 14 -51.91 1.18 -23.93
N VAL A 15 -51.67 -0.02 -24.34
CA VAL A 15 -51.23 -0.47 -25.66
C VAL A 15 -52.29 -0.12 -26.70
N ASN A 16 -51.86 0.24 -27.89
CA ASN A 16 -52.71 -0.03 -29.08
C ASN A 16 -51.87 -0.35 -30.31
N PRO A 17 -52.13 -1.47 -31.00
CA PRO A 17 -51.45 -1.92 -32.21
C PRO A 17 -52.29 -1.68 -33.47
N ARG A 18 -51.65 -1.33 -34.56
CA ARG A 18 -52.13 -1.56 -35.95
C ARG A 18 -51.05 -1.07 -36.90
N ALA A 19 -50.28 -1.98 -37.50
CA ALA A 19 -50.49 -2.61 -38.78
C ALA A 19 -50.47 -1.65 -39.96
N LEU A 20 -49.40 -1.73 -40.77
CA LEU A 20 -49.55 -1.69 -42.21
C LEU A 20 -48.41 -2.42 -42.92
N LEU A 21 -48.78 -3.48 -43.61
CA LEU A 21 -48.00 -4.18 -44.62
C LEU A 21 -47.72 -3.27 -45.81
N PHE A 22 -46.51 -3.32 -46.38
CA PHE A 22 -46.30 -3.17 -47.82
C PHE A 22 -45.24 -4.14 -48.32
N LEU A 23 -45.68 -4.87 -49.36
CA LEU A 23 -45.01 -5.93 -50.09
C LEU A 23 -44.05 -5.40 -51.16
N VAL A 24 -42.86 -6.04 -51.29
CA VAL A 24 -42.22 -6.61 -52.51
C VAL A 24 -41.75 -5.63 -53.61
N PRO A 25 -40.71 -5.91 -54.44
CA PRO A 25 -40.16 -7.21 -54.84
C PRO A 25 -38.62 -7.35 -54.92
N LEU A 26 -38.24 -8.59 -54.85
CA LEU A 26 -37.12 -9.33 -55.38
C LEU A 26 -36.55 -8.83 -56.71
N LEU A 27 -35.24 -8.52 -56.79
CA LEU A 27 -34.51 -8.56 -58.05
C LEU A 27 -33.18 -9.32 -57.85
N LEU A 28 -33.16 -10.55 -58.38
CA LEU A 28 -31.99 -11.37 -58.60
C LEU A 28 -31.12 -10.75 -59.70
N LEU A 29 -29.87 -10.49 -59.42
CA LEU A 29 -28.82 -10.36 -60.40
C LEU A 29 -27.63 -11.21 -60.03
N LEU A 30 -27.49 -12.35 -60.66
CA LEU A 30 -26.29 -13.18 -60.69
C LEU A 30 -25.23 -12.48 -61.54
N THR A 31 -24.07 -12.23 -60.95
CA THR A 31 -22.84 -12.06 -61.73
C THR A 31 -21.75 -12.94 -61.12
N THR A 32 -21.42 -13.95 -61.89
CA THR A 32 -20.19 -14.75 -61.73
C THR A 32 -18.99 -13.91 -62.10
N ALA A 33 -18.00 -13.84 -61.23
CA ALA A 33 -16.64 -13.45 -61.62
C ALA A 33 -15.62 -14.25 -60.82
N CYS A 34 -14.64 -14.74 -61.53
CA CYS A 34 -13.63 -15.71 -61.23
C CYS A 34 -12.62 -15.29 -60.16
N SER A 35 -12.25 -16.27 -59.39
CA SER A 35 -10.93 -16.68 -58.87
C SER A 35 -9.72 -15.87 -59.33
N SER A 36 -9.01 -15.32 -58.36
CA SER A 36 -7.53 -15.38 -58.29
C SER A 36 -7.13 -15.40 -56.84
N GLY A 37 -6.41 -16.44 -56.47
CA GLY A 37 -5.95 -16.65 -55.10
C GLY A 37 -4.91 -15.63 -54.68
N SER A 38 -5.07 -15.15 -53.50
CA SER A 38 -4.03 -14.66 -52.64
C SER A 38 -4.35 -15.18 -51.23
N ASP A 39 -3.46 -15.98 -50.72
CA ASP A 39 -3.44 -16.39 -49.30
C ASP A 39 -3.31 -15.13 -48.46
N ASP A 40 -4.40 -14.45 -48.20
CA ASP A 40 -4.50 -13.56 -47.08
C ASP A 40 -4.78 -14.40 -45.85
N THR A 41 -3.68 -14.74 -45.14
CA THR A 41 -3.73 -15.14 -43.75
C THR A 41 -4.46 -14.01 -43.04
N ILE A 42 -5.75 -14.17 -42.84
CA ILE A 42 -6.53 -13.36 -41.90
C ILE A 42 -5.96 -13.72 -40.54
N ILE A 43 -4.96 -12.92 -40.08
CA ILE A 43 -4.68 -12.80 -38.68
C ILE A 43 -5.98 -12.20 -38.12
N SER A 44 -6.84 -13.06 -37.61
CA SER A 44 -7.92 -12.63 -36.73
C SER A 44 -7.23 -12.00 -35.55
N SER A 45 -7.13 -10.67 -35.56
CA SER A 45 -6.95 -9.93 -34.34
C SER A 45 -8.19 -10.23 -33.50
N GLU A 46 -8.19 -11.32 -32.76
CA GLU A 46 -8.98 -11.41 -31.54
C GLU A 46 -8.62 -10.19 -30.73
N GLN A 47 -9.46 -9.20 -30.81
CA GLN A 47 -9.43 -8.04 -29.95
C GLN A 47 -9.53 -8.58 -28.56
N GLN A 48 -8.39 -8.69 -27.90
CA GLN A 48 -8.23 -9.13 -26.53
C GLN A 48 -8.95 -8.11 -25.66
N ALA A 49 -10.25 -8.32 -25.46
CA ALA A 49 -11.05 -7.58 -24.52
C ALA A 49 -10.59 -8.01 -23.10
N GLY A 50 -9.58 -7.32 -22.59
CA GLY A 50 -9.06 -7.56 -21.25
C GLY A 50 -7.67 -6.91 -21.12
N GLY A 51 -7.44 -6.18 -20.04
CA GLY A 51 -6.15 -5.59 -19.69
C GLY A 51 -5.00 -6.61 -19.67
N PRO A 52 -3.80 -6.22 -19.22
CA PRO A 52 -2.63 -7.09 -19.17
C PRO A 52 -2.92 -8.35 -18.35
N GLU A 53 -2.22 -9.43 -18.65
CA GLU A 53 -2.35 -10.71 -17.94
C GLU A 53 -1.95 -10.57 -16.46
N TYR A 54 -0.93 -9.75 -16.20
CA TYR A 54 -0.42 -9.44 -14.88
C TYR A 54 -0.28 -7.92 -14.72
N SER A 55 -0.55 -7.44 -13.53
CA SER A 55 -0.43 -6.03 -13.16
C SER A 55 0.37 -5.86 -11.89
N GLY A 56 1.28 -4.89 -11.88
CA GLY A 56 1.94 -4.45 -10.65
C GLY A 56 1.01 -3.55 -9.83
N VAL A 57 1.09 -3.68 -8.51
CA VAL A 57 0.35 -2.86 -7.55
C VAL A 57 1.35 -2.25 -6.58
N ILE A 58 1.47 -0.93 -6.57
CA ILE A 58 2.32 -0.22 -5.61
C ILE A 58 1.61 -0.18 -4.26
N VAL A 59 2.36 -0.49 -3.20
CA VAL A 59 1.90 -0.48 -1.80
C VAL A 59 2.42 0.74 -1.06
N THR A 60 3.66 1.16 -1.31
CA THR A 60 4.27 2.37 -0.74
C THR A 60 3.65 3.62 -1.34
N THR A 61 3.31 4.61 -0.52
CA THR A 61 2.65 5.85 -0.96
C THR A 61 3.49 7.11 -0.78
N ASP A 62 4.51 7.07 0.07
CA ASP A 62 5.35 8.23 0.39
C ASP A 62 6.81 8.03 -0.06
N MET A 63 7.01 8.07 -1.38
CA MET A 63 8.34 8.00 -1.99
C MET A 63 8.77 9.40 -2.44
N ALA A 64 10.03 9.75 -2.15
CA ALA A 64 10.61 11.03 -2.51
C ALA A 64 12.04 10.86 -3.04
N VAL A 65 12.57 11.93 -3.62
CA VAL A 65 13.96 12.02 -4.11
C VAL A 65 14.95 11.54 -3.04
N GLY A 66 15.97 10.80 -3.47
CA GLY A 66 16.93 10.08 -2.64
C GLY A 66 16.56 8.62 -2.44
N VAL A 67 17.02 8.04 -1.34
CA VAL A 67 16.75 6.64 -1.01
C VAL A 67 15.33 6.48 -0.48
N SER A 68 14.54 5.64 -1.16
CA SER A 68 13.18 5.30 -0.77
C SER A 68 12.96 3.78 -0.87
N ARG A 69 12.34 3.20 0.16
CA ARG A 69 11.91 1.80 0.15
C ARG A 69 10.61 1.67 -0.62
N ILE A 70 10.62 0.89 -1.71
CA ILE A 70 9.41 0.58 -2.46
C ILE A 70 8.88 -0.80 -2.11
N MET A 71 7.57 -0.90 -1.97
CA MET A 71 6.83 -2.16 -1.85
C MET A 71 5.82 -2.27 -2.98
N PHE A 72 5.77 -3.43 -3.63
CA PHE A 72 4.81 -3.71 -4.68
C PHE A 72 4.41 -5.18 -4.71
N GLY A 73 3.20 -5.44 -5.15
CA GLY A 73 2.70 -6.77 -5.47
C GLY A 73 2.55 -6.96 -6.97
N VAL A 74 2.37 -8.21 -7.40
CA VAL A 74 1.93 -8.55 -8.76
C VAL A 74 0.69 -9.41 -8.64
N ILE A 75 -0.37 -9.04 -9.37
CA ILE A 75 -1.64 -9.76 -9.40
C ILE A 75 -1.95 -10.19 -10.82
N ASN A 76 -2.64 -11.32 -10.98
CA ASN A 76 -3.20 -11.77 -12.24
C ASN A 76 -4.56 -11.12 -12.52
N ARG A 77 -5.20 -11.46 -13.64
CA ARG A 77 -6.52 -10.93 -14.05
C ARG A 77 -7.63 -11.20 -13.06
N ASP A 78 -7.52 -12.27 -12.26
CA ASP A 78 -8.50 -12.63 -11.23
C ASP A 78 -8.25 -11.90 -9.90
N GLY A 79 -7.23 -11.00 -9.86
CA GLY A 79 -6.83 -10.28 -8.65
C GLY A 79 -6.05 -11.12 -7.65
N MET A 80 -5.61 -12.32 -8.05
CA MET A 80 -4.83 -13.19 -7.17
C MET A 80 -3.35 -12.83 -7.22
N PRO A 81 -2.64 -12.83 -6.07
CA PRO A 81 -1.23 -12.50 -6.03
C PRO A 81 -0.36 -13.58 -6.69
N GLU A 82 0.60 -13.14 -7.46
CA GLU A 82 1.66 -13.99 -8.02
C GLU A 82 2.89 -13.97 -7.11
N LEU A 83 3.39 -15.16 -6.79
CA LEU A 83 4.41 -15.35 -5.77
C LEU A 83 5.73 -15.83 -6.36
N SER A 84 6.84 -15.32 -5.82
CA SER A 84 8.21 -15.77 -6.09
C SER A 84 9.10 -15.40 -4.90
N THR A 85 10.33 -15.87 -4.87
CA THR A 85 11.31 -15.49 -3.83
C THR A 85 11.93 -14.13 -4.09
N SER A 86 11.97 -13.72 -5.35
CA SER A 86 12.51 -12.42 -5.80
C SER A 86 11.94 -12.04 -7.16
N SER A 87 12.15 -10.78 -7.54
CA SER A 87 11.76 -10.23 -8.82
C SER A 87 12.86 -9.33 -9.36
N ASP A 88 13.17 -9.42 -10.65
CA ASP A 88 13.99 -8.43 -11.32
C ASP A 88 13.13 -7.21 -11.68
N VAL A 89 13.67 -6.04 -11.40
CA VAL A 89 12.97 -4.76 -11.57
C VAL A 89 13.83 -3.80 -12.37
N LYS A 90 13.21 -3.17 -13.36
CA LYS A 90 13.79 -2.02 -14.06
C LYS A 90 12.92 -0.79 -13.79
N VAL A 91 13.56 0.28 -13.40
CA VAL A 91 12.93 1.54 -13.02
C VAL A 91 13.20 2.57 -14.10
N TYR A 92 12.15 3.07 -14.71
CA TYR A 92 12.24 4.05 -15.79
C TYR A 92 11.60 5.38 -15.37
N PHE A 93 12.31 6.47 -15.63
CA PHE A 93 11.73 7.80 -15.57
C PHE A 93 10.92 8.06 -16.86
N LEU A 94 9.69 8.53 -16.72
CA LEU A 94 8.85 8.92 -17.84
C LEU A 94 9.15 10.38 -18.22
N VAL A 95 9.76 10.57 -19.38
CA VAL A 95 10.20 11.92 -19.80
C VAL A 95 8.97 12.80 -20.07
N PRO A 96 8.80 13.92 -19.37
CA PRO A 96 7.61 14.75 -19.52
C PRO A 96 7.44 15.26 -20.96
N ARG A 97 6.23 15.09 -21.50
CA ARG A 97 5.81 15.52 -22.86
C ARG A 97 6.50 14.77 -24.02
N GLU A 98 7.21 13.71 -23.74
CA GLU A 98 7.82 12.83 -24.74
C GLU A 98 7.24 11.41 -24.58
N ASP A 99 7.14 10.69 -25.69
CA ASP A 99 6.82 9.25 -25.67
C ASP A 99 8.14 8.46 -25.49
N ALA A 100 8.83 8.76 -24.37
CA ALA A 100 10.13 8.20 -24.06
C ALA A 100 10.25 7.89 -22.57
N ARG A 101 10.99 6.84 -22.27
CA ARG A 101 11.36 6.47 -20.89
C ARG A 101 12.86 6.25 -20.78
N GLU A 102 13.44 6.72 -19.69
CA GLU A 102 14.85 6.63 -19.39
C GLU A 102 15.07 5.63 -18.27
N LEU A 103 15.91 4.61 -18.52
CA LEU A 103 16.27 3.64 -17.47
C LEU A 103 17.15 4.34 -16.41
N LYS A 104 16.66 4.38 -15.17
CA LYS A 104 17.37 4.95 -14.02
C LYS A 104 18.05 3.88 -13.17
N GLN A 105 17.38 2.76 -12.93
CA GLN A 105 17.90 1.72 -12.05
C GLN A 105 17.46 0.32 -12.50
N SER A 106 18.32 -0.68 -12.27
CA SER A 106 18.00 -2.10 -12.41
C SER A 106 18.44 -2.81 -11.14
N LEU A 107 17.55 -3.59 -10.54
CA LEU A 107 17.79 -4.22 -9.25
C LEU A 107 16.95 -5.50 -9.10
N THR A 108 17.23 -6.26 -8.06
CA THR A 108 16.42 -7.42 -7.66
C THR A 108 15.69 -7.07 -6.37
N ALA A 109 14.35 -7.14 -6.40
CA ALA A 109 13.49 -6.99 -5.23
C ALA A 109 13.36 -8.34 -4.51
N ARG A 110 13.42 -8.32 -3.17
CA ARG A 110 13.19 -9.49 -2.32
C ARG A 110 11.72 -9.66 -2.00
N PHE A 111 11.26 -10.88 -1.86
CA PHE A 111 9.89 -11.16 -1.45
C PHE A 111 9.77 -11.16 0.08
N VAL A 112 8.73 -10.52 0.59
CA VAL A 112 8.36 -10.49 2.01
C VAL A 112 6.94 -11.04 2.15
N ASN A 113 6.79 -12.09 2.96
CA ASN A 113 5.47 -12.65 3.24
C ASN A 113 4.58 -11.63 3.97
N TRP A 114 3.33 -11.53 3.54
CA TRP A 114 2.34 -10.72 4.25
C TRP A 114 1.88 -11.47 5.50
N PRO A 115 1.85 -10.81 6.67
CA PRO A 115 1.69 -11.54 7.93
C PRO A 115 0.29 -12.13 8.17
N THR A 116 -0.72 -11.67 7.46
CA THR A 116 -2.14 -12.01 7.73
C THR A 116 -2.82 -12.79 6.62
N THR A 117 -2.20 -12.93 5.45
CA THR A 117 -2.78 -13.59 4.28
C THR A 117 -1.79 -14.52 3.61
N VAL A 118 -2.29 -15.44 2.78
CA VAL A 118 -1.44 -16.18 1.85
C VAL A 118 -1.04 -15.21 0.74
N GLY A 119 0.21 -14.79 0.75
CA GLY A 119 0.74 -13.85 -0.21
C GLY A 119 1.89 -13.02 0.37
N GLY A 120 2.26 -11.98 -0.33
CA GLY A 120 3.31 -11.07 0.09
C GLY A 120 3.56 -10.00 -0.95
N VAL A 121 4.63 -9.27 -0.74
CA VAL A 121 5.05 -8.16 -1.57
C VAL A 121 6.53 -8.27 -1.89
N PHE A 122 6.93 -7.68 -3.00
CA PHE A 122 8.33 -7.45 -3.31
C PHE A 122 8.76 -6.13 -2.70
N VAL A 123 9.98 -6.11 -2.16
CA VAL A 123 10.57 -4.95 -1.48
C VAL A 123 11.94 -4.67 -2.06
N ALA A 124 12.22 -3.42 -2.33
CA ALA A 124 13.52 -2.94 -2.80
C ALA A 124 13.78 -1.51 -2.34
N ASP A 125 15.05 -1.11 -2.36
CA ASP A 125 15.46 0.26 -2.13
C ASP A 125 15.80 0.93 -3.46
N LEU A 126 15.15 2.05 -3.74
CA LEU A 126 15.41 2.90 -4.89
C LEU A 126 16.23 4.10 -4.46
N ASP A 127 17.20 4.48 -5.27
CA ASP A 127 17.96 5.73 -5.11
C ASP A 127 17.77 6.56 -6.38
N LEU A 128 16.83 7.51 -6.32
CA LEU A 128 16.37 8.28 -7.47
C LEU A 128 16.53 9.78 -7.20
N ASP A 129 17.09 10.49 -8.16
CA ASP A 129 17.52 11.88 -8.03
C ASP A 129 16.56 12.93 -8.63
N THR A 130 15.50 12.50 -9.28
CA THR A 130 14.61 13.37 -10.05
C THR A 130 13.15 13.06 -9.71
N ALA A 131 12.42 14.04 -9.19
CA ALA A 131 10.99 13.91 -8.96
C ALA A 131 10.20 13.81 -10.28
N GLY A 132 9.11 13.06 -10.27
CA GLY A 132 8.27 12.88 -11.44
C GLY A 132 7.64 11.49 -11.54
N ALA A 133 7.10 11.18 -12.71
CA ALA A 133 6.46 9.91 -12.97
C ALA A 133 7.49 8.84 -13.35
N TYR A 134 7.33 7.68 -12.76
CA TYR A 134 8.17 6.51 -13.01
C TYR A 134 7.33 5.29 -13.37
N GLU A 135 7.94 4.35 -14.09
CA GLU A 135 7.38 3.05 -14.43
C GLU A 135 8.33 1.95 -13.97
N LEU A 136 7.76 0.89 -13.42
CA LEU A 136 8.45 -0.36 -13.11
C LEU A 136 8.12 -1.41 -14.16
N ASP A 137 9.14 -1.97 -14.80
CA ASP A 137 9.06 -3.26 -15.48
C ASP A 137 9.47 -4.35 -14.47
N ILE A 138 8.57 -5.28 -14.20
CA ILE A 138 8.71 -6.31 -13.18
C ILE A 138 8.75 -7.66 -13.89
N SER A 139 9.75 -8.50 -13.58
CA SER A 139 9.85 -9.84 -14.15
C SER A 139 10.36 -10.85 -13.15
N PHE A 140 9.75 -12.03 -13.15
CA PHE A 140 10.17 -13.18 -12.34
C PHE A 140 9.59 -14.49 -12.88
N THR A 141 10.04 -15.59 -12.32
CA THR A 141 9.43 -16.91 -12.56
C THR A 141 8.52 -17.23 -11.39
N SER A 142 7.25 -17.52 -11.68
CA SER A 142 6.27 -17.88 -10.65
C SER A 142 6.61 -19.18 -9.94
N SER A 143 5.95 -19.48 -8.83
CA SER A 143 6.11 -20.71 -8.07
C SER A 143 5.81 -22.01 -8.87
N ILE A 144 5.06 -21.88 -9.97
CA ILE A 144 4.74 -22.99 -10.89
C ILE A 144 5.64 -23.02 -12.13
N GLY A 145 6.66 -22.17 -12.20
CA GLY A 145 7.64 -22.14 -13.29
C GLY A 145 7.24 -21.30 -14.52
N ALA A 146 6.15 -20.54 -14.46
CA ALA A 146 5.72 -19.66 -15.56
C ALA A 146 6.48 -18.32 -15.49
N PRO A 147 6.93 -17.77 -16.64
CA PRO A 147 7.48 -16.41 -16.68
C PRO A 147 6.36 -15.38 -16.48
N ILE A 148 6.57 -14.45 -15.56
CA ILE A 148 5.67 -13.35 -15.24
C ILE A 148 6.32 -12.03 -15.68
N PHE A 149 5.54 -11.20 -16.36
CA PHE A 149 5.91 -9.83 -16.74
C PHE A 149 4.75 -8.91 -16.35
N ALA A 150 5.04 -7.92 -15.55
CA ALA A 150 4.06 -6.92 -15.11
C ALA A 150 4.67 -5.52 -15.18
N GLN A 151 3.80 -4.54 -15.28
CA GLN A 151 4.18 -3.13 -15.23
C GLN A 151 3.30 -2.40 -14.22
N THR A 152 3.85 -1.34 -13.64
CA THR A 152 3.10 -0.41 -12.82
C THR A 152 3.81 0.94 -12.82
N SER A 153 3.11 2.00 -12.38
CA SER A 153 3.68 3.35 -12.32
C SER A 153 3.54 3.92 -10.93
N PHE A 154 4.45 4.83 -10.58
CA PHE A 154 4.38 5.59 -9.33
C PHE A 154 4.85 7.04 -9.55
N LEU A 155 4.53 7.90 -8.60
CA LEU A 155 5.00 9.26 -8.57
C LEU A 155 6.07 9.41 -7.48
N LEU A 156 7.27 9.85 -7.86
CA LEU A 156 8.32 10.25 -6.94
C LEU A 156 8.14 11.74 -6.62
N LYS A 157 7.99 12.08 -5.35
CA LYS A 157 7.83 13.45 -4.85
C LYS A 157 9.19 14.14 -4.75
N GLU A 158 9.21 15.47 -4.74
CA GLU A 158 10.43 16.24 -4.37
C GLU A 158 10.79 15.97 -2.91
N GLU A 159 9.79 15.99 -2.02
CA GLU A 159 9.95 15.80 -0.59
C GLU A 159 8.92 14.81 -0.07
N SER A 160 9.33 13.98 0.86
CA SER A 160 8.46 13.08 1.62
C SER A 160 7.59 13.87 2.59
N SER A 161 6.36 13.41 2.84
CA SER A 161 5.50 14.00 3.88
C SER A 161 5.99 13.67 5.29
N THR A 162 6.71 12.56 5.44
CA THR A 162 7.27 12.10 6.72
C THR A 162 8.70 12.62 6.91
N PRO A 163 9.24 12.65 8.15
CA PRO A 163 10.58 13.16 8.42
C PRO A 163 11.64 12.51 7.52
N ALA A 164 12.50 13.34 6.95
CA ALA A 164 13.55 12.88 6.02
C ALA A 164 14.65 12.11 6.77
N LEU A 165 15.34 11.21 6.07
CA LEU A 165 16.54 10.57 6.60
C LEU A 165 17.60 11.62 6.95
N GLY A 166 18.17 11.53 8.14
CA GLY A 166 19.15 12.48 8.68
C GLY A 166 18.54 13.76 9.28
N SER A 167 17.22 13.98 9.18
CA SER A 167 16.57 15.11 9.86
C SER A 167 16.28 14.80 11.33
N PRO A 168 16.13 15.86 12.18
CA PRO A 168 15.64 15.67 13.53
C PRO A 168 14.25 15.04 13.57
N ALA A 169 14.04 14.05 14.44
CA ALA A 169 12.72 13.46 14.69
C ALA A 169 11.83 14.46 15.46
N PRO A 170 10.53 14.57 15.13
CA PRO A 170 9.58 15.35 15.92
C PRO A 170 9.50 14.83 17.36
N ALA A 171 9.67 15.72 18.33
CA ALA A 171 9.67 15.37 19.76
C ALA A 171 8.24 15.37 20.34
N SER A 172 7.38 14.52 19.77
CA SER A 172 5.97 14.43 20.11
C SER A 172 5.75 13.91 21.54
N VAL A 173 4.82 14.53 22.26
CA VAL A 173 4.34 14.03 23.55
C VAL A 173 3.24 13.00 23.27
N THR A 174 3.59 11.74 23.38
CA THR A 174 2.67 10.62 23.15
C THR A 174 2.17 10.02 24.48
N HIS A 175 1.04 9.32 24.42
CA HIS A 175 0.45 8.70 25.59
C HIS A 175 1.35 7.59 26.18
N THR A 176 1.41 7.55 27.50
CA THR A 176 2.16 6.54 28.25
C THR A 176 1.26 5.82 29.26
N ALA A 177 1.65 4.61 29.65
CA ALA A 177 0.92 3.84 30.64
C ALA A 177 0.85 4.54 32.03
N ALA A 178 1.76 5.45 32.31
CA ALA A 178 1.76 6.24 33.56
C ALA A 178 0.62 7.28 33.62
N LEU A 179 0.02 7.63 32.47
CA LEU A 179 -1.02 8.66 32.37
C LEU A 179 -2.44 8.08 32.34
N THR A 180 -2.61 6.76 32.42
CA THR A 180 -3.92 6.11 32.38
C THR A 180 -4.01 4.95 33.36
N ASP A 181 -5.20 4.75 33.96
CA ASP A 181 -5.51 3.58 34.79
C ASP A 181 -5.97 2.38 33.93
N ASP A 182 -6.28 2.60 32.63
CA ASP A 182 -6.74 1.57 31.70
C ASP A 182 -5.97 1.67 30.39
N ILE A 183 -5.16 0.67 30.10
CA ILE A 183 -4.30 0.62 28.92
C ILE A 183 -5.11 0.68 27.59
N SER A 184 -6.38 0.28 27.60
CA SER A 184 -7.26 0.37 26.44
C SER A 184 -7.52 1.81 25.96
N HIS A 185 -7.21 2.81 26.81
CA HIS A 185 -7.31 4.22 26.43
C HIS A 185 -6.18 4.68 25.52
N ILE A 186 -5.09 3.93 25.43
CA ILE A 186 -3.91 4.33 24.66
C ILE A 186 -3.46 3.28 23.65
N THR A 187 -4.14 2.15 23.54
CA THR A 187 -3.86 1.13 22.51
C THR A 187 -5.05 0.22 22.25
N THR A 188 -5.16 -0.21 21.01
CA THR A 188 -6.11 -1.26 20.58
C THR A 188 -5.48 -2.65 20.50
N SER A 189 -4.23 -2.82 20.94
CA SER A 189 -3.60 -4.13 21.00
C SER A 189 -4.37 -5.06 21.95
N PRO A 190 -4.78 -6.25 21.51
CA PRO A 190 -5.52 -7.18 22.37
C PRO A 190 -4.65 -7.77 23.49
N VAL A 191 -3.34 -7.76 23.31
CA VAL A 191 -2.35 -8.19 24.31
C VAL A 191 -1.18 -7.18 24.27
N PRO A 192 -1.34 -6.03 24.94
CA PRO A 192 -0.32 -4.99 24.90
C PRO A 192 0.94 -5.40 25.68
N ASP A 193 2.11 -5.16 25.07
CA ASP A 193 3.39 -5.20 25.75
C ASP A 193 3.60 -3.85 26.44
N LEU A 194 3.50 -3.81 27.77
CA LEU A 194 3.47 -2.56 28.54
C LEU A 194 4.78 -1.75 28.43
N ASP A 195 5.90 -2.41 28.18
CA ASP A 195 7.20 -1.74 28.03
C ASP A 195 7.21 -0.78 26.82
N LEU A 196 6.33 -1.01 25.82
CA LEU A 196 6.20 -0.14 24.64
C LEU A 196 5.48 1.19 24.94
N TYR A 197 5.00 1.38 26.17
CA TYR A 197 4.25 2.57 26.61
C TYR A 197 4.85 3.21 27.87
N GLU A 198 6.10 2.88 28.22
CA GLU A 198 6.78 3.47 29.37
C GLU A 198 7.19 4.93 29.13
N LEU A 199 7.55 5.28 27.89
CA LEU A 199 8.04 6.59 27.49
C LEU A 199 7.21 7.19 26.37
N SER A 200 6.99 8.50 26.41
CA SER A 200 6.62 9.26 25.23
C SER A 200 7.80 9.39 24.26
N ILE A 201 7.55 9.72 22.99
CA ILE A 201 8.63 10.01 22.03
C ILE A 201 9.52 11.13 22.57
N HIS A 202 8.90 12.20 23.10
CA HIS A 202 9.62 13.33 23.70
C HIS A 202 10.61 12.90 24.78
N GLU A 203 10.18 12.05 25.72
CA GLU A 203 11.03 11.55 26.81
C GLU A 203 12.13 10.61 26.30
N ALA A 204 11.82 9.74 25.34
CA ALA A 204 12.79 8.81 24.78
C ALA A 204 13.91 9.55 24.01
N LEU A 205 13.59 10.61 23.30
CA LEU A 205 14.57 11.44 22.58
C LEU A 205 15.50 12.24 23.50
N GLN A 206 15.18 12.36 24.79
CA GLN A 206 16.06 12.97 25.80
C GLN A 206 17.05 11.97 26.40
N GLN A 207 16.90 10.68 26.09
CA GLN A 207 17.82 9.64 26.54
C GLN A 207 18.94 9.45 25.51
N ASP A 208 20.13 9.10 25.95
CA ASP A 208 21.28 8.80 25.09
C ASP A 208 21.20 7.37 24.54
N LYS A 209 20.10 7.04 23.88
CA LYS A 209 19.81 5.73 23.27
C LYS A 209 19.05 5.88 21.96
N PRO A 210 19.28 4.99 20.97
CA PRO A 210 18.40 4.89 19.83
C PRO A 210 16.96 4.59 20.23
N VAL A 211 16.02 5.01 19.39
CA VAL A 211 14.58 4.77 19.58
C VAL A 211 13.98 4.10 18.36
N VAL A 212 13.21 3.05 18.54
CA VAL A 212 12.37 2.45 17.50
C VAL A 212 10.91 2.78 17.80
N ILE A 213 10.26 3.45 16.86
CA ILE A 213 8.88 3.93 17.02
C ILE A 213 8.01 3.25 15.97
N VAL A 214 6.87 2.70 16.39
CA VAL A 214 5.83 2.16 15.52
C VAL A 214 4.54 2.94 15.74
N PHE A 215 4.06 3.60 14.69
CA PHE A 215 2.71 4.16 14.62
C PHE A 215 1.78 3.13 14.01
N ALA A 216 0.77 2.69 14.75
CA ALA A 216 -0.12 1.64 14.31
C ALA A 216 -1.46 1.68 15.07
N THR A 217 -2.51 1.12 14.47
CA THR A 217 -3.79 0.86 15.14
C THR A 217 -4.15 -0.63 15.00
N PRO A 218 -3.77 -1.49 15.93
CA PRO A 218 -3.94 -2.94 15.80
C PRO A 218 -5.35 -3.41 15.48
N ALA A 219 -6.39 -2.80 16.05
CA ALA A 219 -7.78 -3.23 15.84
C ALA A 219 -8.44 -2.62 14.59
N PHE A 220 -7.98 -1.48 14.09
CA PHE A 220 -8.68 -0.72 13.05
C PHE A 220 -7.92 -0.59 11.73
N CYS A 221 -6.80 -1.27 11.60
CA CYS A 221 -5.90 -1.21 10.47
C CYS A 221 -6.52 -1.78 9.19
N VAL A 222 -6.64 -0.97 8.16
CA VAL A 222 -7.21 -1.37 6.86
C VAL A 222 -6.34 -2.43 6.16
N SER A 223 -5.01 -2.31 6.28
CA SER A 223 -4.06 -3.27 5.69
C SER A 223 -3.91 -4.56 6.50
N ALA A 224 -4.51 -4.63 7.69
CA ALA A 224 -4.38 -5.72 8.66
C ALA A 224 -2.93 -6.02 9.10
N THR A 225 -2.00 -5.07 8.90
CA THR A 225 -0.58 -5.24 9.24
C THR A 225 -0.16 -4.54 10.52
N CYS A 226 -0.98 -3.65 11.10
CA CYS A 226 -0.63 -2.89 12.28
C CYS A 226 -0.38 -3.77 13.52
N GLY A 227 -1.28 -4.70 13.82
CA GLY A 227 -1.07 -5.66 14.91
C GLY A 227 0.21 -6.48 14.72
N PRO A 228 0.41 -7.14 13.57
CA PRO A 228 1.68 -7.79 13.24
C PRO A 228 2.89 -6.88 13.35
N GLN A 229 2.81 -5.60 12.94
CA GLN A 229 3.93 -4.66 13.03
C GLN A 229 4.33 -4.36 14.48
N VAL A 230 3.35 -4.20 15.38
CA VAL A 230 3.62 -4.08 16.82
C VAL A 230 4.29 -5.36 17.36
N GLY A 231 3.86 -6.54 16.87
CA GLY A 231 4.51 -7.81 17.19
C GLY A 231 5.97 -7.90 16.71
N GLU A 232 6.29 -7.33 15.53
CA GLU A 232 7.68 -7.25 15.06
C GLU A 232 8.51 -6.31 15.97
N LEU A 233 7.95 -5.19 16.43
CA LEU A 233 8.62 -4.30 17.40
C LEU A 233 8.95 -5.03 18.72
N THR A 234 8.00 -5.81 19.25
CA THR A 234 8.24 -6.63 20.45
C THR A 234 9.40 -7.63 20.24
N LYS A 235 9.46 -8.30 19.08
CA LYS A 235 10.59 -9.21 18.75
C LYS A 235 11.93 -8.47 18.71
N VAL A 236 11.97 -7.26 18.13
CA VAL A 236 13.18 -6.43 18.12
C VAL A 236 13.60 -6.08 19.55
N LYS A 237 12.65 -5.67 20.40
CA LYS A 237 12.89 -5.41 21.83
C LYS A 237 13.48 -6.63 22.54
N GLU A 238 12.89 -7.81 22.34
CA GLU A 238 13.38 -9.06 22.94
C GLU A 238 14.81 -9.42 22.48
N SER A 239 15.13 -9.18 21.20
CA SER A 239 16.43 -9.51 20.62
C SER A 239 17.55 -8.52 21.00
N VAL A 240 17.23 -7.22 20.99
CA VAL A 240 18.22 -6.13 21.17
C VAL A 240 18.33 -5.71 22.63
N GLY A 241 17.24 -5.82 23.40
CA GLY A 241 17.20 -5.47 24.84
C GLY A 241 17.34 -3.97 25.09
N ASP A 242 17.87 -3.62 26.26
CA ASP A 242 17.92 -2.25 26.80
C ASP A 242 18.87 -1.29 26.07
N ARG A 243 19.44 -1.70 24.93
CA ARG A 243 20.33 -0.85 24.13
C ARG A 243 19.58 0.21 23.31
N ALA A 244 18.26 0.05 23.16
CA ALA A 244 17.39 1.01 22.50
C ALA A 244 16.08 1.16 23.28
N ASN A 245 15.34 2.23 23.01
CA ASN A 245 13.98 2.41 23.49
C ASN A 245 12.99 1.96 22.40
N TYR A 246 11.83 1.46 22.79
CA TYR A 246 10.80 0.94 21.87
C TYR A 246 9.46 1.57 22.23
N ILE A 247 8.80 2.16 21.24
CA ILE A 247 7.55 2.88 21.45
C ILE A 247 6.52 2.44 20.41
N HIS A 248 5.35 2.05 20.89
CA HIS A 248 4.16 1.94 20.07
C HIS A 248 3.27 3.16 20.32
N VAL A 249 2.88 3.84 19.25
CA VAL A 249 1.94 4.95 19.26
C VAL A 249 0.65 4.49 18.56
N GLU A 250 -0.44 4.42 19.32
CA GLU A 250 -1.78 4.28 18.73
C GLU A 250 -2.12 5.53 17.93
N VAL A 251 -2.68 5.38 16.74
CA VAL A 251 -2.95 6.53 15.87
C VAL A 251 -4.22 7.29 16.23
N PHE A 252 -5.13 6.71 17.04
CA PHE A 252 -6.36 7.34 17.50
C PHE A 252 -6.25 7.82 18.95
N GLU A 253 -6.82 9.03 19.21
CA GLU A 253 -6.76 9.67 20.54
C GLU A 253 -7.46 8.89 21.63
N GLU A 254 -8.65 8.39 21.38
CA GLU A 254 -9.44 7.62 22.35
C GLU A 254 -9.88 6.30 21.71
N PRO A 255 -8.93 5.37 21.50
CA PRO A 255 -9.16 4.17 20.73
C PRO A 255 -10.26 3.28 21.30
N HIS A 256 -10.47 3.29 22.62
CA HIS A 256 -11.54 2.54 23.32
C HIS A 256 -12.96 3.05 22.97
N LEU A 257 -13.10 4.27 22.46
CA LEU A 257 -14.39 4.84 22.03
C LEU A 257 -14.71 4.54 20.57
N VAL A 258 -13.75 4.09 19.80
CA VAL A 258 -13.94 3.74 18.39
C VAL A 258 -14.78 2.47 18.29
N LYS A 259 -15.95 2.54 17.65
CA LYS A 259 -16.94 1.44 17.61
C LYS A 259 -17.11 0.79 16.24
N GLU A 260 -16.51 1.35 15.20
CA GLU A 260 -16.72 0.93 13.81
C GLU A 260 -15.43 0.40 13.17
N ALA A 261 -15.59 -0.47 12.18
CA ALA A 261 -14.45 -1.02 11.43
C ALA A 261 -13.68 0.04 10.61
N ARG A 262 -14.23 1.25 10.49
CA ARG A 262 -13.57 2.44 9.93
C ARG A 262 -13.76 3.58 10.90
N PRO A 263 -12.80 3.76 11.81
CA PRO A 263 -12.91 4.79 12.81
C PRO A 263 -12.92 6.19 12.16
N THR A 264 -13.83 7.04 12.66
CA THR A 264 -13.89 8.46 12.38
C THR A 264 -13.36 9.27 13.57
N GLY A 265 -12.61 8.61 14.45
CA GLY A 265 -12.04 9.24 15.64
C GLY A 265 -10.93 10.22 15.28
N ASP A 266 -10.68 11.16 16.19
CA ASP A 266 -9.57 12.09 16.07
C ASP A 266 -8.24 11.33 16.14
N LEU A 267 -7.28 11.74 15.33
CA LEU A 267 -5.92 11.19 15.35
C LEU A 267 -5.10 11.87 16.44
N VAL A 268 -4.18 11.13 17.04
CA VAL A 268 -3.22 11.72 17.97
C VAL A 268 -2.37 12.80 17.27
N PRO A 269 -2.00 13.90 17.93
CA PRO A 269 -1.22 14.99 17.33
C PRO A 269 0.05 14.52 16.65
N ALA A 270 0.69 13.48 17.18
CA ALA A 270 1.91 12.91 16.63
C ALA A 270 1.75 12.42 15.18
N VAL A 271 0.55 11.99 14.74
CA VAL A 271 0.31 11.58 13.34
C VAL A 271 0.49 12.78 12.40
N GLU A 272 -0.03 13.95 12.75
CA GLU A 272 0.12 15.18 11.98
C GLU A 272 1.56 15.72 12.08
N GLU A 273 2.15 15.75 13.27
CA GLU A 273 3.52 16.20 13.50
C GLU A 273 4.57 15.38 12.71
N TRP A 274 4.31 14.09 12.51
CA TRP A 274 5.16 13.18 11.71
C TRP A 274 4.74 13.12 10.24
N GLY A 275 3.66 13.80 9.85
CA GLY A 275 3.17 13.87 8.47
C GLY A 275 2.77 12.52 7.88
N LEU A 276 2.22 11.62 8.71
CA LEU A 276 1.93 10.23 8.31
C LEU A 276 0.70 10.15 7.39
N PRO A 277 0.84 9.72 6.12
CA PRO A 277 -0.30 9.60 5.20
C PRO A 277 -1.07 8.29 5.37
N THR A 278 -0.47 7.29 5.99
CA THR A 278 -0.98 5.91 6.15
C THR A 278 -0.53 5.33 7.49
N GLU A 279 -0.96 4.09 7.80
CA GLU A 279 -0.42 3.24 8.88
C GLU A 279 -0.28 1.78 8.42
N PRO A 280 0.64 1.00 9.01
CA PRO A 280 1.62 1.37 10.03
C PRO A 280 2.86 2.06 9.46
N TRP A 281 3.54 2.83 10.31
CA TRP A 281 4.89 3.36 10.06
C TRP A 281 5.85 2.92 11.14
N THR A 282 7.09 2.63 10.74
CA THR A 282 8.21 2.36 11.67
C THR A 282 9.34 3.34 11.41
N PHE A 283 9.86 3.95 12.47
CA PHE A 283 11.02 4.84 12.42
C PHE A 283 12.11 4.34 13.35
N ILE A 284 13.36 4.49 12.92
CA ILE A 284 14.55 4.23 13.73
C ILE A 284 15.29 5.55 13.87
N ILE A 285 15.47 6.00 15.12
CA ILE A 285 16.08 7.26 15.49
C ILE A 285 17.36 6.96 16.24
N ASP A 286 18.44 7.65 15.94
CA ASP A 286 19.71 7.48 16.70
C ASP A 286 19.71 8.22 18.03
N SER A 287 20.76 8.03 18.82
CA SER A 287 20.95 8.68 20.11
C SER A 287 21.11 10.21 20.03
N GLN A 288 21.26 10.77 18.81
CA GLN A 288 21.30 12.22 18.56
C GLN A 288 19.91 12.77 18.16
N GLY A 289 18.89 11.93 18.11
CA GLY A 289 17.54 12.30 17.71
C GLY A 289 17.33 12.42 16.19
N LEU A 290 18.22 11.85 15.36
CA LEU A 290 18.12 11.92 13.91
C LEU A 290 17.50 10.65 13.34
N VAL A 291 16.61 10.80 12.36
CA VAL A 291 15.97 9.69 11.63
C VAL A 291 17.02 8.94 10.83
N ARG A 292 17.21 7.65 11.10
CA ARG A 292 18.17 6.79 10.40
C ARG A 292 17.52 5.80 9.46
N ALA A 293 16.31 5.35 9.78
CA ALA A 293 15.50 4.54 8.87
C ALA A 293 14.02 4.85 9.07
N LYS A 294 13.23 4.67 8.01
CA LYS A 294 11.79 4.77 8.05
C LYS A 294 11.18 3.74 7.11
N PHE A 295 10.07 3.16 7.53
CA PHE A 295 9.39 2.10 6.80
C PHE A 295 7.88 2.35 6.81
N GLU A 296 7.31 2.49 5.63
CA GLU A 296 5.87 2.48 5.44
C GLU A 296 5.39 1.03 5.34
N GLN A 297 4.24 0.73 5.91
CA GLN A 297 3.62 -0.59 5.94
C GLN A 297 4.46 -1.64 6.70
N PHE A 298 4.24 -2.91 6.41
CA PHE A 298 4.86 -4.01 7.13
C PHE A 298 6.38 -4.08 6.90
N THR A 299 7.11 -4.23 8.00
CA THR A 299 8.56 -4.42 8.02
C THR A 299 8.92 -5.49 9.04
N THR A 300 9.75 -6.45 8.66
CA THR A 300 10.14 -7.56 9.54
C THR A 300 11.08 -7.12 10.65
N ALA A 301 11.05 -7.82 11.79
CA ALA A 301 12.01 -7.60 12.89
C ALA A 301 13.47 -7.67 12.40
N SER A 302 13.78 -8.61 11.52
CA SER A 302 15.12 -8.73 10.92
C SER A 302 15.56 -7.49 10.15
N GLU A 303 14.64 -6.85 9.42
CA GLU A 303 14.93 -5.61 8.68
C GLU A 303 15.11 -4.43 9.64
N ILE A 304 14.27 -4.32 10.67
CA ILE A 304 14.40 -3.31 11.72
C ILE A 304 15.72 -3.50 12.48
N GLU A 305 16.04 -4.73 12.91
CA GLU A 305 17.28 -5.03 13.62
C GLU A 305 18.54 -4.72 12.81
N SER A 306 18.52 -5.04 11.50
CA SER A 306 19.67 -4.75 10.63
C SER A 306 20.00 -3.26 10.64
N ASN A 307 18.99 -2.40 10.46
CA ASN A 307 19.18 -0.94 10.49
C ASN A 307 19.54 -0.41 11.90
N LEU A 308 18.91 -0.97 12.94
CA LEU A 308 19.18 -0.55 14.32
C LEU A 308 20.61 -0.88 14.74
N ARG A 309 21.16 -2.03 14.34
CA ARG A 309 22.53 -2.47 14.68
C ARG A 309 23.61 -1.57 14.05
N GLU A 310 23.33 -0.82 13.02
CA GLU A 310 24.26 0.13 12.40
C GLU A 310 24.50 1.37 13.27
N ILE A 311 23.62 1.62 14.24
CA ILE A 311 23.64 2.82 15.09
C ILE A 311 23.74 2.52 16.61
N LEU A 312 23.87 1.23 16.98
CA LEU A 312 24.11 0.77 18.34
C LEU A 312 25.62 0.82 18.63
#